data_1a7c5fb5c1f40a73a64714a84a5cadef
#
_entry.id   1a7c5fb5c1f40a73a64714a84a5cadef
#
_cell.length_a   1.000
_cell.length_b   1.000
_cell.length_c   1.000
_cell.angle_alpha   90.00
_cell.angle_beta   90.00
_cell.angle_gamma   90.00
#
_symmetry.space_group_name_H-M   'P 1'
#
loop_
_entity.id
_entity.type
_entity.pdbx_description
1 polymer ?
#
loop_
_entity_poly.entity_id
_entity_poly.type
_entity_poly.pdbx_seq_one_letter_code
_entity_poly.pdbx_strand_id
1 'polypeptide(L)'
;REISMKILCVSLGCDKNLVDTEMMLGLLNRDGYNFTDDEQEADIIVINTCCFINDAKEESVNTILEMAELKKTGTCKALIVTGCMAQRYQQEILEEIPEVDGILGTSTYDEISNVLKRVLGGEERVSCFHDLNCLPQTETGRMITTGGHFAFLKIAEGCDKHCTYCIIPSLRGSYRSVPMERLVKEAEQLAEQGVRELILVAQETTLYGVDLYGKKMLPELLHRLAQIPGIYWIRIQYCYPEEITDELIEAIRSEEKVCHYLDIPIQHASDRILKRMGRRTSQAQLREMIGRLRREIPDIALRTTMIAGFPGETEEDHQEVLAFVDEMEFERLGVFAYSAEEDTPAAGFADQIPEEIKEDRRDEIMELQQEIAFEKSESMVGRVLDVMIEGKVADEAAYVGRTYMDAPNVDGYIFVNSGELFMSGDFVRVKVTGASEYDLIGEVYDEFTK
;
A
#
# COMPACT_ATOMS: atom_id res chain seq x y z
N ARG A 1 -41.05 -8.78 -1.62
CA ARG A 1 -39.66 -8.91 -2.07
C ARG A 1 -39.02 -7.55 -1.74
N GLU A 2 -38.26 -7.45 -0.62
CA GLU A 2 -37.36 -6.34 -0.44
C GLU A 2 -36.38 -6.37 -1.60
N ILE A 3 -36.40 -5.33 -2.41
CA ILE A 3 -35.43 -5.15 -3.48
C ILE A 3 -34.13 -4.83 -2.72
N SER A 4 -33.22 -5.79 -2.66
CA SER A 4 -31.91 -5.56 -2.04
C SER A 4 -31.20 -4.48 -2.83
N MET A 5 -30.86 -3.37 -2.16
CA MET A 5 -30.13 -2.26 -2.77
C MET A 5 -28.72 -2.70 -3.18
N LYS A 6 -28.27 -2.21 -4.33
CA LYS A 6 -26.94 -2.46 -4.87
C LYS A 6 -25.98 -1.32 -4.48
N ILE A 7 -24.83 -1.69 -3.99
CA ILE A 7 -23.78 -0.74 -3.60
C ILE A 7 -22.61 -0.85 -4.58
N LEU A 8 -22.19 0.29 -5.10
CA LEU A 8 -20.89 0.46 -5.74
C LEU A 8 -19.91 1.05 -4.72
N CYS A 9 -18.78 0.41 -4.51
CA CYS A 9 -17.68 0.95 -3.73
C CYS A 9 -16.50 1.31 -4.63
N VAL A 10 -16.05 2.55 -4.54
CA VAL A 10 -14.84 3.03 -5.22
C VAL A 10 -13.76 3.26 -4.16
N SER A 11 -12.63 2.57 -4.29
CA SER A 11 -11.48 2.72 -3.38
C SER A 11 -10.33 3.40 -4.10
N LEU A 12 -9.99 4.59 -3.65
CA LEU A 12 -8.90 5.40 -4.20
C LEU A 12 -7.70 5.42 -3.26
N GLY A 13 -6.52 5.67 -3.81
CA GLY A 13 -5.30 5.86 -3.05
C GLY A 13 -4.58 4.56 -2.71
N CYS A 14 -4.23 4.38 -1.44
CA CYS A 14 -3.28 3.37 -1.00
C CYS A 14 -3.93 2.06 -0.52
N ASP A 15 -3.08 1.05 -0.31
CA ASP A 15 -3.43 -0.26 0.27
C ASP A 15 -4.14 -0.17 1.64
N LYS A 16 -3.81 0.82 2.47
CA LYS A 16 -4.47 1.06 3.76
C LYS A 16 -5.92 1.50 3.57
N ASN A 17 -6.19 2.36 2.59
CA ASN A 17 -7.55 2.71 2.18
C ASN A 17 -8.31 1.49 1.64
N LEU A 18 -7.65 0.63 0.88
CA LEU A 18 -8.25 -0.60 0.37
C LEU A 18 -8.70 -1.52 1.51
N VAL A 19 -7.87 -1.70 2.54
CA VAL A 19 -8.26 -2.47 3.73
C VAL A 19 -9.50 -1.87 4.40
N ASP A 20 -9.56 -0.55 4.55
CA ASP A 20 -10.72 0.14 5.12
C ASP A 20 -11.98 -0.09 4.26
N THR A 21 -11.85 -0.04 2.93
CA THR A 21 -12.94 -0.35 1.99
C THR A 21 -13.43 -1.80 2.16
N GLU A 22 -12.52 -2.76 2.19
CA GLU A 22 -12.86 -4.18 2.34
C GLU A 22 -13.53 -4.48 3.69
N MET A 23 -13.16 -3.76 4.76
CA MET A 23 -13.86 -3.82 6.04
C MET A 23 -15.29 -3.27 5.94
N MET A 24 -15.47 -2.11 5.29
CA MET A 24 -16.81 -1.55 5.05
C MET A 24 -17.68 -2.49 4.22
N LEU A 25 -17.13 -3.09 3.16
CA LEU A 25 -17.82 -4.10 2.35
C LEU A 25 -18.28 -5.29 3.19
N GLY A 26 -17.45 -5.78 4.10
CA GLY A 26 -17.80 -6.87 5.02
C GLY A 26 -18.97 -6.51 5.93
N LEU A 27 -18.99 -5.29 6.46
CA LEU A 27 -20.10 -4.76 7.29
C LEU A 27 -21.41 -4.65 6.50
N LEU A 28 -21.33 -4.07 5.31
CA LEU A 28 -22.50 -3.88 4.44
C LEU A 28 -23.07 -5.21 3.89
N ASN A 29 -22.19 -6.17 3.61
CA ASN A 29 -22.59 -7.52 3.22
C ASN A 29 -23.37 -8.22 4.34
N ARG A 30 -22.91 -8.09 5.58
CA ARG A 30 -23.62 -8.61 6.76
C ARG A 30 -24.99 -7.97 6.94
N ASP A 31 -25.15 -6.70 6.59
CA ASP A 31 -26.42 -5.98 6.65
C ASP A 31 -27.37 -6.33 5.50
N GLY A 32 -26.94 -7.19 4.56
CA GLY A 32 -27.77 -7.74 3.47
C GLY A 32 -27.79 -6.89 2.21
N TYR A 33 -26.86 -5.97 2.02
CA TYR A 33 -26.68 -5.25 0.77
C TYR A 33 -26.01 -6.14 -0.29
N ASN A 34 -26.37 -5.93 -1.55
CA ASN A 34 -25.67 -6.51 -2.69
C ASN A 34 -24.65 -5.50 -3.25
N PHE A 35 -23.68 -6.00 -4.02
CA PHE A 35 -22.65 -5.18 -4.64
C PHE A 35 -22.75 -5.24 -6.17
N THR A 36 -22.31 -4.17 -6.82
CA THR A 36 -22.23 -4.06 -8.28
C THR A 36 -20.96 -3.32 -8.66
N ASP A 37 -20.43 -3.59 -9.83
CA ASP A 37 -19.39 -2.84 -10.53
C ASP A 37 -19.95 -1.94 -11.63
N ASP A 38 -21.28 -2.00 -11.87
CA ASP A 38 -21.97 -1.14 -12.82
C ASP A 38 -22.53 0.10 -12.12
N GLU A 39 -21.96 1.24 -12.46
CA GLU A 39 -22.34 2.55 -11.92
C GLU A 39 -23.81 2.89 -12.17
N GLN A 40 -24.37 2.44 -13.29
CA GLN A 40 -25.76 2.72 -13.67
C GLN A 40 -26.77 1.92 -12.86
N GLU A 41 -26.34 0.79 -12.29
CA GLU A 41 -27.18 -0.07 -11.46
C GLU A 41 -27.08 0.23 -9.97
N ALA A 42 -26.13 1.09 -9.56
CA ALA A 42 -25.88 1.38 -8.17
C ALA A 42 -27.01 2.23 -7.54
N ASP A 43 -27.65 1.69 -6.50
CA ASP A 43 -28.57 2.45 -5.64
C ASP A 43 -27.80 3.34 -4.65
N ILE A 44 -26.62 2.90 -4.25
CA ILE A 44 -25.75 3.55 -3.26
C ILE A 44 -24.33 3.54 -3.80
N ILE A 45 -23.64 4.67 -3.65
CA ILE A 45 -22.22 4.79 -4.01
C ILE A 45 -21.44 5.21 -2.78
N VAL A 46 -20.37 4.47 -2.47
CA VAL A 46 -19.43 4.76 -1.40
C VAL A 46 -18.05 4.99 -2.02
N ILE A 47 -17.48 6.17 -1.79
CA ILE A 47 -16.16 6.53 -2.31
C ILE A 47 -15.19 6.70 -1.14
N ASN A 48 -14.19 5.82 -1.07
CA ASN A 48 -13.08 5.96 -0.14
C ASN A 48 -11.96 6.75 -0.82
N THR A 49 -11.69 7.95 -0.31
CA THR A 49 -10.89 8.99 -0.96
C THR A 49 -9.47 9.08 -0.42
N CYS A 50 -8.58 9.62 -1.24
CA CYS A 50 -7.20 9.95 -0.89
C CYS A 50 -6.95 11.46 -1.08
N CYS A 51 -6.00 12.01 -0.28
CA CYS A 51 -5.53 13.39 -0.45
C CYS A 51 -4.07 13.54 -0.01
N PHE A 52 -3.27 12.48 -0.18
CA PHE A 52 -1.88 12.46 0.26
C PHE A 52 -0.96 13.34 -0.60
N ILE A 53 -1.20 13.38 -1.90
CA ILE A 53 -0.54 14.26 -2.87
C ILE A 53 -1.58 14.93 -3.76
N ASN A 54 -1.18 15.98 -4.50
CA ASN A 54 -2.11 16.74 -5.33
C ASN A 54 -2.84 15.88 -6.37
N ASP A 55 -2.14 14.97 -7.04
CA ASP A 55 -2.74 14.08 -8.06
C ASP A 55 -3.84 13.18 -7.44
N ALA A 56 -3.59 12.62 -6.27
CA ALA A 56 -4.58 11.80 -5.56
C ALA A 56 -5.78 12.64 -5.07
N LYS A 57 -5.56 13.90 -4.75
CA LYS A 57 -6.62 14.86 -4.40
C LYS A 57 -7.49 15.16 -5.60
N GLU A 58 -6.88 15.46 -6.74
CA GLU A 58 -7.58 15.72 -8.00
C GLU A 58 -8.40 14.51 -8.45
N GLU A 59 -7.81 13.31 -8.43
CA GLU A 59 -8.51 12.05 -8.70
C GLU A 59 -9.73 11.89 -7.81
N SER A 60 -9.59 12.12 -6.51
CA SER A 60 -10.70 12.00 -5.54
C SER A 60 -11.82 13.00 -5.84
N VAL A 61 -11.50 14.26 -6.11
CA VAL A 61 -12.49 15.29 -6.46
C VAL A 61 -13.22 14.92 -7.74
N ASN A 62 -12.50 14.57 -8.79
CA ASN A 62 -13.08 14.20 -10.07
C ASN A 62 -14.00 12.98 -9.94
N THR A 63 -13.59 11.95 -9.20
CA THR A 63 -14.42 10.77 -8.95
C THR A 63 -15.70 11.13 -8.19
N ILE A 64 -15.62 11.98 -7.17
CA ILE A 64 -16.83 12.43 -6.43
C ILE A 64 -17.78 13.17 -7.38
N LEU A 65 -17.27 14.07 -8.22
CA LEU A 65 -18.10 14.85 -9.16
C LEU A 65 -18.72 13.97 -10.23
N GLU A 66 -18.01 12.99 -10.78
CA GLU A 66 -18.54 12.01 -11.73
C GLU A 66 -19.66 11.19 -11.12
N MET A 67 -19.47 10.66 -9.91
CA MET A 67 -20.47 9.88 -9.20
C MET A 67 -21.68 10.74 -8.77
N ALA A 68 -21.46 12.02 -8.46
CA ALA A 68 -22.53 12.96 -8.13
C ALA A 68 -23.51 13.17 -9.31
N GLU A 69 -23.04 13.12 -10.56
CA GLU A 69 -23.94 13.19 -11.74
C GLU A 69 -24.90 11.99 -11.80
N LEU A 70 -24.54 10.83 -11.27
CA LEU A 70 -25.42 9.65 -11.22
C LEU A 70 -26.62 9.84 -10.29
N LYS A 71 -26.55 10.74 -9.32
CA LYS A 71 -27.72 11.12 -8.51
C LYS A 71 -28.74 11.93 -9.31
N LYS A 72 -28.29 12.66 -10.33
CA LYS A 72 -29.17 13.49 -11.18
C LYS A 72 -29.77 12.68 -12.32
N THR A 73 -29.01 11.74 -12.87
CA THR A 73 -29.35 11.04 -14.11
C THR A 73 -29.59 9.54 -13.97
N GLY A 74 -29.14 8.92 -12.87
CA GLY A 74 -29.15 7.48 -12.64
C GLY A 74 -30.08 7.02 -11.52
N THR A 75 -29.82 5.83 -11.01
CA THR A 75 -30.58 5.19 -9.94
C THR A 75 -30.05 5.51 -8.53
N CYS A 76 -28.90 6.18 -8.43
CA CYS A 76 -28.21 6.44 -7.18
C CYS A 76 -29.08 7.28 -6.21
N LYS A 77 -29.35 6.72 -5.05
CA LYS A 77 -30.16 7.33 -3.96
C LYS A 77 -29.31 7.93 -2.86
N ALA A 78 -28.10 7.40 -2.66
CA ALA A 78 -27.19 7.86 -1.62
C ALA A 78 -25.74 7.86 -2.12
N LEU A 79 -25.06 8.97 -1.91
CA LEU A 79 -23.62 9.15 -2.19
C LEU A 79 -22.89 9.43 -0.88
N ILE A 80 -21.99 8.52 -0.50
CA ILE A 80 -21.21 8.58 0.75
C ILE A 80 -19.75 8.75 0.40
N VAL A 81 -19.09 9.70 1.05
CA VAL A 81 -17.65 9.96 0.89
C VAL A 81 -16.93 9.67 2.20
N THR A 82 -15.86 8.92 2.15
CA THR A 82 -15.02 8.54 3.30
C THR A 82 -13.54 8.68 2.97
N GLY A 83 -12.68 8.40 3.93
CA GLY A 83 -11.24 8.35 3.76
C GLY A 83 -10.53 9.67 4.05
N CYS A 84 -9.31 9.80 3.52
CA CYS A 84 -8.41 10.89 3.89
C CYS A 84 -8.92 12.27 3.46
N MET A 85 -9.56 12.40 2.30
CA MET A 85 -10.13 13.66 1.84
C MET A 85 -11.33 14.04 2.69
N ALA A 86 -12.22 13.10 3.00
CA ALA A 86 -13.35 13.35 3.90
C ALA A 86 -12.87 13.80 5.29
N GLN A 87 -11.81 13.16 5.81
CA GLN A 87 -11.21 13.54 7.09
C GLN A 87 -10.63 14.95 7.07
N ARG A 88 -10.02 15.37 5.96
CA ARG A 88 -9.34 16.66 5.85
C ARG A 88 -10.31 17.82 5.64
N TYR A 89 -11.25 17.67 4.72
CA TYR A 89 -12.12 18.74 4.25
C TYR A 89 -13.54 18.69 4.81
N GLN A 90 -13.92 17.62 5.49
CA GLN A 90 -15.14 17.50 6.29
C GLN A 90 -16.36 18.26 5.71
N GLN A 91 -16.74 19.34 6.38
CA GLN A 91 -17.92 20.11 6.04
C GLN A 91 -17.83 20.79 4.67
N GLU A 92 -16.62 21.15 4.20
CA GLU A 92 -16.44 21.78 2.88
C GLU A 92 -16.95 20.89 1.75
N ILE A 93 -16.75 19.57 1.84
CA ILE A 93 -17.27 18.62 0.84
C ILE A 93 -18.79 18.68 0.78
N LEU A 94 -19.46 18.72 1.92
CA LEU A 94 -20.93 18.78 1.98
C LEU A 94 -21.50 20.13 1.52
N GLU A 95 -20.72 21.22 1.66
CA GLU A 95 -21.12 22.56 1.23
C GLU A 95 -20.92 22.76 -0.27
N GLU A 96 -19.78 22.32 -0.81
CA GLU A 96 -19.41 22.52 -2.21
C GLU A 96 -20.04 21.47 -3.15
N ILE A 97 -20.33 20.26 -2.66
CA ILE A 97 -20.92 19.17 -3.44
C ILE A 97 -22.21 18.70 -2.74
N PRO A 98 -23.33 19.39 -2.98
CA PRO A 98 -24.59 19.12 -2.29
C PRO A 98 -25.20 17.74 -2.59
N GLU A 99 -24.73 17.04 -3.61
CA GLU A 99 -25.11 15.68 -3.94
C GLU A 99 -24.55 14.64 -2.95
N VAL A 100 -23.52 14.98 -2.19
CA VAL A 100 -22.97 14.12 -1.14
C VAL A 100 -23.92 14.11 0.06
N ASP A 101 -24.46 12.94 0.40
CA ASP A 101 -25.44 12.77 1.47
C ASP A 101 -24.78 12.51 2.83
N GLY A 102 -23.62 11.88 2.83
CA GLY A 102 -22.93 11.54 4.06
C GLY A 102 -21.42 11.48 3.92
N ILE A 103 -20.73 11.79 5.01
CA ILE A 103 -19.26 11.72 5.11
C ILE A 103 -18.82 11.01 6.38
N LEU A 104 -17.73 10.23 6.25
CA LEU A 104 -17.07 9.53 7.36
C LEU A 104 -15.58 9.86 7.38
N GLY A 105 -15.01 9.95 8.59
CA GLY A 105 -13.57 10.08 8.78
C GLY A 105 -12.79 8.77 8.63
N THR A 106 -11.47 8.87 8.70
CA THR A 106 -10.55 7.74 8.58
C THR A 106 -10.61 6.75 9.73
N SER A 107 -11.04 7.18 10.91
CA SER A 107 -11.20 6.35 12.12
C SER A 107 -12.66 5.90 12.36
N THR A 108 -13.57 6.11 11.41
CA THR A 108 -15.01 5.84 11.58
C THR A 108 -15.62 5.00 10.47
N TYR A 109 -14.82 4.30 9.69
CA TYR A 109 -15.34 3.45 8.61
C TYR A 109 -16.23 2.29 9.13
N ASP A 110 -16.09 1.90 10.40
CA ASP A 110 -16.96 0.95 11.09
C ASP A 110 -18.39 1.46 11.31
N GLU A 111 -18.62 2.77 11.21
CA GLU A 111 -19.93 3.41 11.29
C GLU A 111 -20.68 3.49 9.93
N ILE A 112 -20.14 2.92 8.87
CA ILE A 112 -20.72 3.00 7.51
C ILE A 112 -22.20 2.56 7.49
N SER A 113 -22.53 1.47 8.17
CA SER A 113 -23.90 0.95 8.26
C SER A 113 -24.85 1.95 8.95
N ASN A 114 -24.38 2.59 10.00
CA ASN A 114 -25.15 3.60 10.73
C ASN A 114 -25.37 4.87 9.90
N VAL A 115 -24.32 5.38 9.28
CA VAL A 115 -24.41 6.56 8.40
C VAL A 115 -25.37 6.29 7.25
N LEU A 116 -25.26 5.13 6.61
CA LEU A 116 -26.13 4.76 5.50
C LEU A 116 -27.60 4.67 5.93
N LYS A 117 -27.91 4.06 7.08
CA LYS A 117 -29.28 4.02 7.62
C LYS A 117 -29.87 5.41 7.89
N ARG A 118 -29.05 6.34 8.38
CA ARG A 118 -29.48 7.74 8.61
C ARG A 118 -29.77 8.45 7.31
N VAL A 119 -28.91 8.33 6.30
CA VAL A 119 -29.10 8.91 4.97
C VAL A 119 -30.35 8.34 4.30
N LEU A 120 -30.52 7.04 4.28
CA LEU A 120 -31.72 6.38 3.69
C LEU A 120 -32.99 6.69 4.48
N GLY A 121 -32.86 7.05 5.77
CA GLY A 121 -33.95 7.54 6.62
C GLY A 121 -34.35 8.99 6.35
N GLY A 122 -33.67 9.67 5.42
CA GLY A 122 -33.97 11.05 5.03
C GLY A 122 -33.23 12.12 5.85
N GLU A 123 -32.21 11.76 6.63
CA GLU A 123 -31.33 12.73 7.27
C GLU A 123 -30.37 13.32 6.24
N GLU A 124 -30.31 14.63 6.17
CA GLU A 124 -29.47 15.35 5.22
C GLU A 124 -28.08 15.64 5.82
N ARG A 125 -27.04 15.63 4.97
CA ARG A 125 -25.67 16.02 5.31
C ARG A 125 -25.12 15.28 6.54
N VAL A 126 -25.29 13.96 6.55
CA VAL A 126 -24.84 13.14 7.66
C VAL A 126 -23.32 13.15 7.76
N SER A 127 -22.78 13.50 8.91
CA SER A 127 -21.34 13.44 9.17
C SER A 127 -21.04 12.57 10.38
N CYS A 128 -19.97 11.78 10.31
CA CYS A 128 -19.51 10.89 11.36
C CYS A 128 -18.00 10.96 11.50
N PHE A 129 -17.53 11.59 12.56
CA PHE A 129 -16.11 11.69 12.89
C PHE A 129 -15.93 11.40 14.37
N HIS A 130 -15.03 10.47 14.69
CA HIS A 130 -14.59 10.17 16.03
C HIS A 130 -13.19 10.75 16.29
N ASP A 131 -12.68 10.57 17.50
CA ASP A 131 -11.29 10.87 17.81
C ASP A 131 -10.38 10.08 16.84
N LEU A 132 -9.48 10.80 16.16
CA LEU A 132 -8.50 10.20 15.24
C LEU A 132 -7.63 9.12 15.88
N ASN A 133 -7.48 9.16 17.20
CA ASN A 133 -6.66 8.20 17.94
C ASN A 133 -7.40 6.91 18.33
N CYS A 134 -8.67 6.77 17.95
CA CYS A 134 -9.39 5.51 18.10
C CYS A 134 -9.07 4.54 16.97
N LEU A 135 -9.08 3.25 17.28
CA LEU A 135 -9.10 2.19 16.28
C LEU A 135 -10.56 1.77 16.03
N PRO A 136 -10.99 1.69 14.77
CA PRO A 136 -12.31 1.16 14.44
C PRO A 136 -12.53 -0.24 14.99
N GLN A 137 -13.74 -0.52 15.43
CA GLN A 137 -14.14 -1.79 16.03
C GLN A 137 -14.82 -2.67 14.98
N THR A 138 -14.03 -3.53 14.33
CA THR A 138 -14.55 -4.48 13.35
C THR A 138 -14.32 -5.91 13.82
N GLU A 139 -15.38 -6.61 14.20
CA GLU A 139 -15.35 -8.03 14.56
C GLU A 139 -15.75 -8.94 13.40
N THR A 140 -16.26 -8.39 12.33
CA THR A 140 -16.72 -9.13 11.15
C THR A 140 -15.61 -9.32 10.15
N GLY A 141 -15.63 -10.49 9.48
CA GLY A 141 -14.73 -10.75 8.36
C GLY A 141 -14.89 -9.70 7.27
N ARG A 142 -13.78 -9.30 6.68
CA ARG A 142 -13.79 -8.36 5.57
C ARG A 142 -14.02 -9.07 4.23
N MET A 143 -14.53 -8.35 3.26
CA MET A 143 -14.75 -8.84 1.90
C MET A 143 -13.55 -8.43 1.03
N ILE A 144 -12.79 -9.43 0.57
CA ILE A 144 -11.56 -9.19 -0.20
C ILE A 144 -11.87 -8.83 -1.63
N THR A 145 -11.16 -7.84 -2.16
CA THR A 145 -11.30 -7.34 -3.54
C THR A 145 -10.03 -7.53 -4.39
N THR A 146 -8.99 -8.14 -3.84
CA THR A 146 -7.67 -8.32 -4.48
C THR A 146 -7.53 -9.61 -5.29
N GLY A 147 -8.60 -10.17 -5.82
CA GLY A 147 -8.58 -11.44 -6.57
C GLY A 147 -8.52 -12.70 -5.71
N GLY A 148 -8.42 -12.59 -4.39
CA GLY A 148 -8.58 -13.67 -3.41
C GLY A 148 -7.30 -14.42 -3.05
N HIS A 149 -6.19 -14.23 -3.75
CA HIS A 149 -4.93 -14.97 -3.50
C HIS A 149 -3.93 -14.20 -2.63
N PHE A 150 -4.06 -12.89 -2.54
CA PHE A 150 -3.31 -12.07 -1.59
C PHE A 150 -4.23 -11.07 -0.87
N ALA A 151 -3.81 -10.60 0.28
CA ALA A 151 -4.50 -9.55 1.01
C ALA A 151 -3.51 -8.68 1.80
N PHE A 152 -3.83 -7.41 1.91
CA PHE A 152 -3.12 -6.50 2.81
C PHE A 152 -3.63 -6.71 4.24
N LEU A 153 -2.72 -6.78 5.20
CA LEU A 153 -3.01 -6.83 6.62
C LEU A 153 -2.52 -5.53 7.26
N LYS A 154 -3.44 -4.65 7.62
CA LYS A 154 -3.11 -3.39 8.27
C LYS A 154 -2.84 -3.59 9.74
N ILE A 155 -1.57 -3.54 10.14
CA ILE A 155 -1.12 -3.89 11.50
C ILE A 155 -1.11 -2.72 12.47
N ALA A 156 -1.13 -1.49 11.97
CA ALA A 156 -1.16 -0.27 12.77
C ALA A 156 -1.78 0.87 11.97
N GLU A 157 -2.15 1.94 12.65
CA GLU A 157 -2.74 3.15 12.10
C GLU A 157 -2.02 4.38 12.68
N GLY A 158 -1.89 5.44 11.86
CA GLY A 158 -1.26 6.70 12.29
C GLY A 158 0.27 6.67 12.28
N CYS A 159 0.89 7.83 12.54
CA CYS A 159 2.35 7.98 12.54
C CYS A 159 2.79 9.16 13.40
N ASP A 160 3.82 8.94 14.23
CA ASP A 160 4.40 9.96 15.11
C ASP A 160 5.76 10.50 14.60
N LYS A 161 6.14 10.21 13.36
CA LYS A 161 7.45 10.63 12.81
C LYS A 161 7.53 12.12 12.45
N HIS A 162 6.42 12.75 12.11
CA HIS A 162 6.34 14.18 11.78
C HIS A 162 7.33 14.65 10.70
N CYS A 163 7.49 13.86 9.64
CA CYS A 163 8.26 14.29 8.47
C CYS A 163 7.67 15.59 7.89
N THR A 164 8.52 16.55 7.53
CA THR A 164 8.08 17.92 7.18
C THR A 164 7.21 18.01 5.92
N TYR A 165 7.24 17.01 5.06
CA TYR A 165 6.45 16.91 3.83
C TYR A 165 5.13 16.15 4.00
N CYS A 166 4.87 15.57 5.19
CA CYS A 166 3.85 14.55 5.36
C CYS A 166 2.64 15.06 6.15
N ILE A 167 1.46 14.92 5.56
CA ILE A 167 0.17 15.30 6.16
C ILE A 167 -0.47 14.16 7.00
N ILE A 168 0.08 12.96 6.96
CA ILE A 168 -0.51 11.76 7.57
C ILE A 168 -0.86 11.91 9.05
N PRO A 169 -0.02 12.51 9.93
CA PRO A 169 -0.39 12.66 11.34
C PRO A 169 -1.71 13.40 11.56
N SER A 170 -2.03 14.39 10.73
CA SER A 170 -3.30 15.12 10.81
C SER A 170 -4.49 14.36 10.22
N LEU A 171 -4.25 13.37 9.35
CA LEU A 171 -5.30 12.59 8.68
C LEU A 171 -5.59 11.26 9.37
N ARG A 172 -4.58 10.66 9.99
CA ARG A 172 -4.62 9.31 10.56
C ARG A 172 -4.30 9.27 12.05
N GLY A 173 -3.92 10.41 12.65
CA GLY A 173 -3.63 10.53 14.07
C GLY A 173 -2.30 9.91 14.52
N SER A 174 -2.16 9.74 15.83
CA SER A 174 -0.99 9.13 16.45
C SER A 174 -0.87 7.64 16.15
N TYR A 175 0.33 7.10 16.27
CA TYR A 175 0.62 5.68 16.04
C TYR A 175 -0.17 4.78 16.99
N ARG A 176 -0.88 3.81 16.42
CA ARG A 176 -1.71 2.83 17.17
C ARG A 176 -1.58 1.46 16.53
N SER A 177 -1.02 0.50 17.27
CA SER A 177 -0.96 -0.90 16.84
C SER A 177 -2.31 -1.60 16.98
N VAL A 178 -2.65 -2.45 16.04
CA VAL A 178 -3.77 -3.38 16.18
C VAL A 178 -3.33 -4.52 17.12
N PRO A 179 -4.13 -4.94 18.10
CA PRO A 179 -3.79 -6.05 18.99
C PRO A 179 -3.42 -7.32 18.22
N MET A 180 -2.37 -8.02 18.65
CA MET A 180 -1.81 -9.18 17.94
C MET A 180 -2.84 -10.30 17.75
N GLU A 181 -3.65 -10.59 18.74
CA GLU A 181 -4.70 -11.61 18.67
C GLU A 181 -5.75 -11.30 17.61
N ARG A 182 -6.07 -10.01 17.44
CA ARG A 182 -6.99 -9.54 16.38
C ARG A 182 -6.39 -9.74 15.00
N LEU A 183 -5.11 -9.44 14.84
CA LEU A 183 -4.39 -9.63 13.56
C LEU A 183 -4.26 -11.10 13.18
N VAL A 184 -3.93 -11.96 14.15
CA VAL A 184 -3.85 -13.42 13.93
C VAL A 184 -5.20 -13.96 13.51
N LYS A 185 -6.28 -13.60 14.23
CA LYS A 185 -7.64 -14.03 13.89
C LYS A 185 -8.06 -13.55 12.48
N GLU A 186 -7.75 -12.30 12.14
CA GLU A 186 -8.03 -11.77 10.79
C GLU A 186 -7.25 -12.55 9.72
N ALA A 187 -5.97 -12.82 9.96
CA ALA A 187 -5.13 -13.58 9.05
C ALA A 187 -5.60 -15.03 8.87
N GLU A 188 -6.08 -15.67 9.93
CA GLU A 188 -6.71 -17.01 9.86
C GLU A 188 -7.96 -16.99 8.99
N GLN A 189 -8.84 -16.00 9.17
CA GLN A 189 -10.03 -15.84 8.33
C GLN A 189 -9.69 -15.57 6.86
N LEU A 190 -8.64 -14.79 6.59
CA LEU A 190 -8.14 -14.55 5.24
C LEU A 190 -7.60 -15.84 4.60
N ALA A 191 -6.86 -16.65 5.35
CA ALA A 191 -6.36 -17.94 4.89
C ALA A 191 -7.50 -18.92 4.56
N GLU A 192 -8.56 -18.97 5.39
CA GLU A 192 -9.76 -19.74 5.14
C GLU A 192 -10.49 -19.32 3.85
N GLN A 193 -10.44 -18.05 3.48
CA GLN A 193 -10.97 -17.51 2.23
C GLN A 193 -10.09 -17.81 1.01
N GLY A 194 -8.92 -18.42 1.18
CA GLY A 194 -8.01 -18.80 0.10
C GLY A 194 -6.82 -17.86 -0.11
N VAL A 195 -6.63 -16.86 0.74
CA VAL A 195 -5.46 -15.99 0.70
C VAL A 195 -4.20 -16.80 0.96
N ARG A 196 -3.19 -16.60 0.11
CA ARG A 196 -1.89 -17.28 0.16
C ARG A 196 -0.76 -16.34 0.61
N GLU A 197 -0.89 -15.05 0.34
CA GLU A 197 0.08 -14.02 0.71
C GLU A 197 -0.57 -12.96 1.58
N LEU A 198 0.07 -12.68 2.72
CA LEU A 198 -0.24 -11.53 3.58
C LEU A 198 0.80 -10.44 3.35
N ILE A 199 0.34 -9.22 3.09
CA ILE A 199 1.20 -8.05 2.93
C ILE A 199 0.94 -7.14 4.13
N LEU A 200 1.91 -7.04 5.03
CA LEU A 200 1.81 -6.24 6.24
C LEU A 200 2.01 -4.76 5.89
N VAL A 201 1.02 -3.95 6.20
CA VAL A 201 1.01 -2.52 5.90
C VAL A 201 0.63 -1.69 7.13
N ALA A 202 1.18 -0.50 7.19
CA ALA A 202 0.84 0.59 8.09
C ALA A 202 1.48 1.87 7.53
N GLN A 203 1.32 3.01 8.18
CA GLN A 203 2.16 4.18 7.89
C GLN A 203 3.63 3.94 8.32
N GLU A 204 3.80 3.11 9.34
CA GLU A 204 5.06 2.53 9.76
C GLU A 204 4.83 1.14 10.35
N THR A 205 5.50 0.12 9.82
CA THR A 205 5.35 -1.28 10.29
C THR A 205 6.38 -1.67 11.35
N THR A 206 7.57 -1.07 11.32
CA THR A 206 8.71 -1.45 12.16
C THR A 206 8.54 -1.11 13.64
N LEU A 207 7.66 -0.15 13.99
CA LEU A 207 7.31 0.18 15.38
C LEU A 207 6.17 -0.67 15.97
N TYR A 208 5.64 -1.63 15.21
CA TYR A 208 4.51 -2.42 15.67
C TYR A 208 4.71 -2.95 17.10
N GLY A 209 3.72 -2.69 17.94
CA GLY A 209 3.62 -3.18 19.30
C GLY A 209 4.21 -2.26 20.38
N VAL A 210 4.95 -1.22 20.02
CA VAL A 210 5.60 -0.34 21.03
C VAL A 210 4.57 0.31 21.96
N ASP A 211 3.46 0.79 21.41
CA ASP A 211 2.39 1.44 22.16
C ASP A 211 1.59 0.45 23.04
N LEU A 212 1.35 -0.77 22.57
CA LEU A 212 0.57 -1.78 23.30
C LEU A 212 1.39 -2.62 24.27
N TYR A 213 2.63 -2.96 23.90
CA TYR A 213 3.44 -3.98 24.60
C TYR A 213 4.75 -3.42 25.17
N GLY A 214 5.02 -2.12 24.95
CA GLY A 214 6.24 -1.46 25.43
C GLY A 214 7.52 -1.85 24.68
N LYS A 215 7.42 -2.63 23.61
CA LYS A 215 8.54 -3.07 22.77
C LYS A 215 8.10 -3.37 21.34
N LYS A 216 9.07 -3.40 20.42
CA LYS A 216 8.82 -3.79 19.02
C LYS A 216 8.43 -5.26 18.93
N MET A 217 7.26 -5.53 18.39
CA MET A 217 6.66 -6.87 18.32
C MET A 217 6.49 -7.41 16.90
N LEU A 218 7.01 -6.71 15.88
CA LEU A 218 6.94 -7.20 14.51
C LEU A 218 7.58 -8.59 14.33
N PRO A 219 8.76 -8.90 14.91
CA PRO A 219 9.32 -10.25 14.84
C PRO A 219 8.39 -11.33 15.40
N GLU A 220 7.75 -11.08 16.54
CA GLU A 220 6.79 -12.02 17.15
C GLU A 220 5.53 -12.16 16.31
N LEU A 221 5.03 -11.06 15.74
CA LEU A 221 3.89 -11.11 14.83
C LEU A 221 4.19 -11.96 13.60
N LEU A 222 5.36 -11.80 12.98
CA LEU A 222 5.80 -12.60 11.84
C LEU A 222 5.84 -14.09 12.20
N HIS A 223 6.39 -14.43 13.36
CA HIS A 223 6.42 -15.80 13.84
C HIS A 223 5.01 -16.40 13.99
N ARG A 224 4.09 -15.66 14.62
CA ARG A 224 2.70 -16.10 14.81
C ARG A 224 1.95 -16.24 13.48
N LEU A 225 2.10 -15.30 12.56
CA LEU A 225 1.48 -15.38 11.23
C LEU A 225 2.04 -16.53 10.39
N ALA A 226 3.33 -16.84 10.52
CA ALA A 226 3.97 -17.95 9.83
C ALA A 226 3.41 -19.33 10.23
N GLN A 227 2.78 -19.46 11.42
CA GLN A 227 2.15 -20.70 11.88
C GLN A 227 0.79 -20.96 11.21
N ILE A 228 0.19 -19.99 10.53
CA ILE A 228 -1.15 -20.12 9.96
C ILE A 228 -1.09 -21.03 8.73
N PRO A 229 -1.84 -22.15 8.72
CA PRO A 229 -1.95 -23.01 7.55
C PRO A 229 -2.55 -22.25 6.36
N GLY A 230 -2.05 -22.52 5.16
CA GLY A 230 -2.56 -21.90 3.93
C GLY A 230 -1.92 -20.57 3.57
N ILE A 231 -1.24 -19.90 4.49
CA ILE A 231 -0.38 -18.76 4.18
C ILE A 231 1.00 -19.30 3.75
N TYR A 232 1.48 -18.83 2.61
CA TYR A 232 2.76 -19.21 2.01
C TYR A 232 3.75 -18.07 1.99
N TRP A 233 3.29 -16.82 1.82
CA TRP A 233 4.12 -15.62 1.84
C TRP A 233 3.61 -14.59 2.83
N ILE A 234 4.55 -13.99 3.55
CA ILE A 234 4.35 -12.83 4.41
C ILE A 234 5.34 -11.76 3.94
N ARG A 235 4.83 -10.63 3.50
CA ARG A 235 5.61 -9.51 2.97
C ARG A 235 5.47 -8.29 3.86
N ILE A 236 6.57 -7.55 4.05
CA ILE A 236 6.58 -6.36 4.92
C ILE A 236 6.80 -5.13 4.05
N GLN A 237 5.92 -4.13 4.19
CA GLN A 237 6.07 -2.82 3.55
C GLN A 237 6.13 -1.72 4.60
N TYR A 238 6.55 -0.51 4.21
CA TYR A 238 6.60 0.71 5.03
C TYR A 238 7.50 0.59 6.27
N CYS A 239 8.74 0.16 6.08
CA CYS A 239 9.75 0.09 7.14
C CYS A 239 10.54 1.40 7.25
N TYR A 240 10.76 1.88 8.47
CA TYR A 240 11.71 2.97 8.70
C TYR A 240 13.12 2.44 8.93
N PRO A 241 14.15 3.02 8.28
CA PRO A 241 15.52 2.50 8.36
C PRO A 241 16.05 2.39 9.79
N GLU A 242 15.84 3.43 10.59
CA GLU A 242 16.34 3.50 11.98
C GLU A 242 15.63 2.54 12.94
N GLU A 243 14.51 1.96 12.53
CA GLU A 243 13.73 1.08 13.38
C GLU A 243 13.97 -0.41 13.12
N ILE A 244 14.79 -0.74 12.12
CA ILE A 244 15.13 -2.13 11.77
C ILE A 244 16.10 -2.67 12.80
N THR A 245 15.68 -3.71 13.52
CA THR A 245 16.44 -4.37 14.59
C THR A 245 17.07 -5.68 14.17
N ASP A 246 18.00 -6.19 14.98
CA ASP A 246 18.63 -7.49 14.80
C ASP A 246 17.58 -8.62 14.83
N GLU A 247 16.63 -8.50 15.72
CA GLU A 247 15.53 -9.45 15.89
C GLU A 247 14.63 -9.49 14.65
N LEU A 248 14.40 -8.34 14.01
CA LEU A 248 13.63 -8.29 12.77
C LEU A 248 14.40 -8.95 11.61
N ILE A 249 15.69 -8.66 11.47
CA ILE A 249 16.54 -9.29 10.45
C ILE A 249 16.56 -10.80 10.64
N GLU A 250 16.72 -11.27 11.89
CA GLU A 250 16.70 -12.69 12.21
C GLU A 250 15.35 -13.35 11.89
N ALA A 251 14.23 -12.68 12.19
CA ALA A 251 12.92 -13.20 11.88
C ALA A 251 12.70 -13.33 10.37
N ILE A 252 13.13 -12.34 9.57
CA ILE A 252 13.04 -12.40 8.11
C ILE A 252 13.89 -13.54 7.56
N ARG A 253 15.10 -13.72 8.11
CA ARG A 253 16.03 -14.75 7.66
C ARG A 253 15.57 -16.17 8.00
N SER A 254 14.98 -16.36 9.20
CA SER A 254 14.68 -17.68 9.74
C SER A 254 13.27 -18.20 9.45
N GLU A 255 12.30 -17.31 9.22
CA GLU A 255 10.93 -17.71 8.89
C GLU A 255 10.77 -17.94 7.39
N GLU A 256 10.61 -19.19 6.97
CA GLU A 256 10.55 -19.58 5.55
C GLU A 256 9.41 -18.89 4.77
N LYS A 257 8.31 -18.55 5.44
CA LYS A 257 7.16 -17.88 4.82
C LYS A 257 7.36 -16.37 4.66
N VAL A 258 8.31 -15.77 5.36
CA VAL A 258 8.60 -14.34 5.26
C VAL A 258 9.44 -14.09 4.02
N CYS A 259 8.93 -13.31 3.08
CA CYS A 259 9.65 -12.94 1.88
C CYS A 259 10.94 -12.20 2.24
N HIS A 260 12.04 -12.56 1.58
CA HIS A 260 13.28 -11.80 1.63
C HIS A 260 13.12 -10.50 0.83
N TYR A 261 12.28 -9.63 1.34
CA TYR A 261 11.86 -8.37 0.75
C TYR A 261 11.61 -7.35 1.85
N LEU A 262 12.13 -6.15 1.70
CA LEU A 262 11.78 -5.02 2.55
C LEU A 262 11.56 -3.76 1.71
N ASP A 263 10.45 -3.09 1.97
CA ASP A 263 10.19 -1.75 1.49
C ASP A 263 10.62 -0.74 2.57
N ILE A 264 11.66 0.04 2.25
CA ILE A 264 12.30 0.97 3.17
C ILE A 264 12.39 2.35 2.50
N PRO A 265 11.34 3.18 2.59
CA PRO A 265 11.35 4.52 2.01
C PRO A 265 12.40 5.41 2.68
N ILE A 266 13.53 5.65 2.02
CA ILE A 266 14.60 6.49 2.55
C ILE A 266 14.40 7.97 2.25
N GLN A 267 13.65 8.31 1.21
CA GLN A 267 13.21 9.61 0.74
C GLN A 267 14.31 10.47 0.10
N HIS A 268 15.52 10.47 0.60
CA HIS A 268 16.68 11.20 0.09
C HIS A 268 17.99 10.55 0.55
N ALA A 269 19.12 11.02 0.01
CA ALA A 269 20.44 10.54 0.39
C ALA A 269 21.40 11.66 0.86
N SER A 270 21.09 12.94 0.64
CA SER A 270 21.84 14.06 1.19
C SER A 270 21.47 14.27 2.65
N ASP A 271 22.46 14.28 3.55
CA ASP A 271 22.25 14.49 4.98
C ASP A 271 21.55 15.83 5.28
N ARG A 272 21.89 16.86 4.50
CA ARG A 272 21.30 18.19 4.62
C ARG A 272 19.81 18.16 4.34
N ILE A 273 19.40 17.48 3.27
CA ILE A 273 17.98 17.34 2.88
C ILE A 273 17.24 16.38 3.80
N LEU A 274 17.83 15.26 4.17
CA LEU A 274 17.25 14.34 5.15
C LEU A 274 16.90 15.06 6.47
N LYS A 275 17.79 15.92 6.96
CA LYS A 275 17.53 16.73 8.14
C LYS A 275 16.37 17.72 7.93
N ARG A 276 16.30 18.37 6.77
CA ARG A 276 15.18 19.29 6.41
C ARG A 276 13.86 18.55 6.28
N MET A 277 13.89 17.31 5.82
CA MET A 277 12.72 16.42 5.76
C MET A 277 12.24 15.95 7.15
N GLY A 278 13.03 16.18 8.21
CA GLY A 278 12.74 15.62 9.54
C GLY A 278 13.07 14.13 9.65
N ARG A 279 13.90 13.60 8.73
CA ARG A 279 14.39 12.22 8.78
C ARG A 279 15.51 12.10 9.81
N ARG A 280 15.58 10.94 10.46
CA ARG A 280 16.50 10.70 11.58
C ARG A 280 17.74 9.89 11.20
N THR A 281 17.84 9.48 9.94
CA THR A 281 18.97 8.73 9.40
C THR A 281 19.89 9.61 8.57
N SER A 282 21.21 9.36 8.68
CA SER A 282 22.21 9.91 7.78
C SER A 282 22.49 8.97 6.62
N GLN A 283 23.13 9.47 5.56
CA GLN A 283 23.59 8.66 4.43
C GLN A 283 24.48 7.50 4.87
N ALA A 284 25.38 7.74 5.82
CA ALA A 284 26.27 6.71 6.37
C ALA A 284 25.49 5.61 7.09
N GLN A 285 24.48 5.96 7.88
CA GLN A 285 23.59 5.00 8.54
C GLN A 285 22.75 4.20 7.54
N LEU A 286 22.25 4.84 6.48
CA LEU A 286 21.54 4.16 5.41
C LEU A 286 22.43 3.12 4.69
N ARG A 287 23.68 3.52 4.38
CA ARG A 287 24.67 2.62 3.76
C ARG A 287 24.98 1.42 4.65
N GLU A 288 25.19 1.64 5.94
CA GLU A 288 25.45 0.55 6.91
C GLU A 288 24.25 -0.40 7.03
N MET A 289 23.05 0.13 7.15
CA MET A 289 21.82 -0.67 7.26
C MET A 289 21.59 -1.53 6.00
N ILE A 290 21.72 -0.96 4.81
CA ILE A 290 21.57 -1.70 3.54
C ILE A 290 22.66 -2.76 3.42
N GLY A 291 23.91 -2.42 3.71
CA GLY A 291 25.02 -3.38 3.68
C GLY A 291 24.82 -4.52 4.67
N ARG A 292 24.31 -4.24 5.84
CA ARG A 292 23.99 -5.24 6.85
C ARG A 292 22.87 -6.18 6.38
N LEU A 293 21.77 -5.66 5.88
CA LEU A 293 20.66 -6.48 5.35
C LEU A 293 21.15 -7.45 4.28
N ARG A 294 22.00 -7.00 3.36
CA ARG A 294 22.56 -7.84 2.30
C ARG A 294 23.58 -8.86 2.79
N ARG A 295 24.33 -8.56 3.86
CA ARG A 295 25.22 -9.57 4.49
C ARG A 295 24.44 -10.66 5.21
N GLU A 296 23.38 -10.29 5.94
CA GLU A 296 22.60 -11.21 6.75
C GLU A 296 21.58 -12.01 5.91
N ILE A 297 21.08 -11.42 4.85
CA ILE A 297 20.08 -12.00 3.92
C ILE A 297 20.55 -11.74 2.50
N PRO A 298 21.44 -12.59 1.95
CA PRO A 298 22.14 -12.31 0.68
C PRO A 298 21.24 -12.17 -0.56
N ASP A 299 20.05 -12.76 -0.54
CA ASP A 299 19.05 -12.71 -1.62
C ASP A 299 17.93 -11.70 -1.38
N ILE A 300 18.09 -10.80 -0.40
CA ILE A 300 17.07 -9.80 -0.08
C ILE A 300 16.84 -8.84 -1.24
N ALA A 301 15.57 -8.64 -1.58
CA ALA A 301 15.14 -7.57 -2.48
C ALA A 301 14.79 -6.34 -1.65
N LEU A 302 15.48 -5.23 -1.92
CA LEU A 302 15.25 -3.95 -1.24
C LEU A 302 14.51 -3.00 -2.17
N ARG A 303 13.34 -2.57 -1.70
CA ARG A 303 12.55 -1.51 -2.33
C ARG A 303 12.72 -0.22 -1.55
N THR A 304 12.80 0.89 -2.26
CA THR A 304 12.82 2.22 -1.65
C THR A 304 11.97 3.22 -2.42
N THR A 305 11.70 4.33 -1.78
CA THR A 305 11.01 5.48 -2.37
C THR A 305 11.82 6.73 -2.08
N MET A 306 11.93 7.61 -3.07
CA MET A 306 12.62 8.88 -2.98
C MET A 306 11.73 10.05 -3.43
N ILE A 307 12.05 11.24 -2.95
CA ILE A 307 11.42 12.50 -3.33
C ILE A 307 12.49 13.36 -4.00
N ALA A 308 12.24 13.76 -5.24
CA ALA A 308 13.09 14.66 -6.01
C ALA A 308 12.57 16.11 -5.92
N GLY A 309 13.49 17.07 -5.85
CA GLY A 309 13.12 18.48 -5.82
C GLY A 309 12.51 18.95 -4.52
N PHE A 310 12.91 18.37 -3.39
CA PHE A 310 12.51 18.85 -2.06
C PHE A 310 12.99 20.30 -1.86
N PRO A 311 12.21 21.18 -1.18
CA PRO A 311 12.61 22.57 -0.98
C PRO A 311 14.03 22.75 -0.44
N GLY A 312 14.82 23.54 -1.16
CA GLY A 312 16.23 23.80 -0.86
C GLY A 312 17.22 22.74 -1.36
N GLU A 313 16.76 21.72 -2.09
CA GLU A 313 17.64 20.76 -2.75
C GLU A 313 18.49 21.45 -3.83
N THR A 314 19.81 21.35 -3.70
CA THR A 314 20.76 21.88 -4.69
C THR A 314 21.10 20.81 -5.74
N GLU A 315 21.84 21.22 -6.79
CA GLU A 315 22.36 20.27 -7.77
C GLU A 315 23.34 19.27 -7.10
N GLU A 316 24.14 19.72 -6.15
CA GLU A 316 25.05 18.86 -5.41
C GLU A 316 24.28 17.79 -4.59
N ASP A 317 23.17 18.17 -3.95
CA ASP A 317 22.30 17.21 -3.24
C ASP A 317 21.70 16.17 -4.20
N HIS A 318 21.29 16.59 -5.39
CA HIS A 318 20.77 15.69 -6.41
C HIS A 318 21.84 14.72 -6.92
N GLN A 319 23.08 15.21 -7.14
CA GLN A 319 24.20 14.35 -7.51
C GLN A 319 24.57 13.35 -6.42
N GLU A 320 24.44 13.72 -5.13
CA GLU A 320 24.57 12.76 -4.02
C GLU A 320 23.51 11.64 -4.08
N VAL A 321 22.27 11.96 -4.47
CA VAL A 321 21.22 10.97 -4.64
C VAL A 321 21.57 10.00 -5.77
N LEU A 322 21.95 10.51 -6.94
CA LEU A 322 22.37 9.68 -8.08
C LEU A 322 23.53 8.76 -7.71
N ALA A 323 24.57 9.29 -7.08
CA ALA A 323 25.71 8.49 -6.63
C ALA A 323 25.32 7.42 -5.60
N PHE A 324 24.40 7.72 -4.71
CA PHE A 324 23.92 6.78 -3.70
C PHE A 324 23.06 5.66 -4.34
N VAL A 325 22.20 6.00 -5.27
CA VAL A 325 21.36 5.02 -6.01
C VAL A 325 22.25 4.07 -6.81
N ASP A 326 23.26 4.62 -7.51
CA ASP A 326 24.24 3.83 -8.29
C ASP A 326 25.06 2.88 -7.38
N GLU A 327 25.49 3.37 -6.21
CA GLU A 327 26.23 2.56 -5.22
C GLU A 327 25.37 1.48 -4.57
N MET A 328 24.14 1.81 -4.19
CA MET A 328 23.27 0.90 -3.43
C MET A 328 22.54 -0.11 -4.30
N GLU A 329 22.31 0.20 -5.56
CA GLU A 329 21.66 -0.70 -6.52
C GLU A 329 20.40 -1.37 -5.96
N PHE A 330 19.38 -0.58 -5.62
CA PHE A 330 18.11 -1.12 -5.14
C PHE A 330 17.44 -2.00 -6.20
N GLU A 331 16.85 -3.11 -5.77
CA GLU A 331 16.09 -3.98 -6.66
C GLU A 331 14.84 -3.30 -7.19
N ARG A 332 14.19 -2.49 -6.36
CA ARG A 332 13.01 -1.70 -6.72
C ARG A 332 13.15 -0.28 -6.14
N LEU A 333 12.84 0.72 -6.95
CA LEU A 333 12.89 2.11 -6.53
C LEU A 333 11.83 2.92 -7.28
N GLY A 334 11.05 3.70 -6.53
CA GLY A 334 10.15 4.70 -7.08
C GLY A 334 10.56 6.10 -6.66
N VAL A 335 10.39 7.08 -7.55
CA VAL A 335 10.68 8.48 -7.28
C VAL A 335 9.46 9.34 -7.54
N PHE A 336 9.16 10.22 -6.60
CA PHE A 336 8.11 11.23 -6.74
C PHE A 336 8.74 12.61 -6.82
N ALA A 337 8.23 13.46 -7.70
CA ALA A 337 8.48 14.89 -7.61
C ALA A 337 7.83 15.41 -6.31
N TYR A 338 8.51 16.29 -5.59
CA TYR A 338 7.97 16.86 -4.35
C TYR A 338 6.64 17.58 -4.61
N SER A 339 5.61 17.19 -3.88
CA SER A 339 4.29 17.83 -3.87
C SER A 339 4.13 18.68 -2.60
N ALA A 340 3.90 19.97 -2.77
CA ALA A 340 3.71 20.90 -1.66
C ALA A 340 2.28 20.76 -1.10
N GLU A 341 2.13 19.97 -0.05
CA GLU A 341 0.85 19.77 0.61
C GLU A 341 0.59 20.90 1.61
N GLU A 342 -0.54 21.57 1.48
CA GLU A 342 -0.98 22.60 2.45
C GLU A 342 -1.00 22.02 3.88
N ASP A 343 -0.74 22.88 4.87
CA ASP A 343 -0.63 22.52 6.29
C ASP A 343 0.58 21.65 6.66
N THR A 344 1.48 21.36 5.71
CA THR A 344 2.77 20.73 6.03
C THR A 344 3.87 21.78 6.21
N PRO A 345 4.86 21.55 7.10
CA PRO A 345 5.97 22.49 7.28
C PRO A 345 6.73 22.79 5.99
N ALA A 346 6.99 21.78 5.17
CA ALA A 346 7.79 21.92 3.95
C ALA A 346 7.09 22.79 2.88
N ALA A 347 5.76 22.84 2.84
CA ALA A 347 5.03 23.73 1.95
C ALA A 347 5.28 25.21 2.24
N GLY A 348 5.62 25.53 3.48
CA GLY A 348 5.97 26.89 3.92
C GLY A 348 7.45 27.27 3.75
N PHE A 349 8.31 26.39 3.27
CA PHE A 349 9.72 26.71 3.05
C PHE A 349 9.89 27.68 1.87
N ALA A 350 10.75 28.68 2.04
CA ALA A 350 10.89 29.78 1.06
C ALA A 350 11.59 29.35 -0.23
N ASP A 351 12.41 28.31 -0.17
CA ASP A 351 13.29 27.85 -1.25
C ASP A 351 12.66 26.69 -2.06
N GLN A 352 11.42 26.90 -2.50
CA GLN A 352 10.71 25.96 -3.36
C GLN A 352 11.40 25.78 -4.71
N ILE A 353 11.43 24.56 -5.21
CA ILE A 353 12.03 24.20 -6.49
C ILE A 353 10.97 24.31 -7.61
N PRO A 354 11.31 24.90 -8.77
CA PRO A 354 10.42 24.88 -9.94
C PRO A 354 10.01 23.47 -10.35
N GLU A 355 8.77 23.31 -10.79
CA GLU A 355 8.20 21.98 -11.14
C GLU A 355 9.03 21.26 -12.20
N GLU A 356 9.42 21.96 -13.26
CA GLU A 356 10.27 21.42 -14.33
C GLU A 356 11.57 20.77 -13.78
N ILE A 357 12.22 21.44 -12.82
CA ILE A 357 13.45 20.89 -12.20
C ILE A 357 13.17 19.66 -11.34
N LYS A 358 12.04 19.62 -10.64
CA LYS A 358 11.65 18.44 -9.87
C LYS A 358 11.40 17.24 -10.78
N GLU A 359 10.71 17.46 -11.89
CA GLU A 359 10.42 16.43 -12.88
C GLU A 359 11.70 15.93 -13.57
N ASP A 360 12.58 16.82 -13.97
CA ASP A 360 13.87 16.47 -14.57
C ASP A 360 14.71 15.60 -13.61
N ARG A 361 14.80 15.98 -12.34
CA ARG A 361 15.54 15.22 -11.32
C ARG A 361 14.90 13.88 -11.04
N ARG A 362 13.57 13.80 -10.98
CA ARG A 362 12.84 12.53 -10.86
C ARG A 362 13.20 11.60 -12.01
N ASP A 363 13.14 12.12 -13.24
CA ASP A 363 13.35 11.32 -14.44
C ASP A 363 14.80 10.84 -14.55
N GLU A 364 15.80 11.65 -14.19
CA GLU A 364 17.20 11.23 -14.12
C GLU A 364 17.43 10.08 -13.14
N ILE A 365 16.82 10.12 -11.96
CA ILE A 365 16.92 9.02 -10.98
C ILE A 365 16.22 7.76 -11.52
N MET A 366 15.07 7.93 -12.18
CA MET A 366 14.32 6.80 -12.75
C MET A 366 15.04 6.17 -13.94
N GLU A 367 15.71 6.93 -14.79
CA GLU A 367 16.55 6.41 -15.87
C GLU A 367 17.70 5.57 -15.33
N LEU A 368 18.42 6.06 -14.32
CA LEU A 368 19.48 5.31 -13.65
C LEU A 368 18.92 4.01 -13.03
N GLN A 369 17.79 4.08 -12.35
CA GLN A 369 17.17 2.92 -11.74
C GLN A 369 16.71 1.88 -12.78
N GLN A 370 16.26 2.32 -13.96
CA GLN A 370 15.88 1.42 -15.04
C GLN A 370 17.07 0.57 -15.51
N GLU A 371 18.24 1.17 -15.65
CA GLU A 371 19.48 0.45 -15.97
C GLU A 371 19.84 -0.58 -14.89
N ILE A 372 19.81 -0.16 -13.61
CA ILE A 372 20.09 -1.03 -12.47
C ILE A 372 19.08 -2.20 -12.41
N ALA A 373 17.79 -1.91 -12.57
CA ALA A 373 16.75 -2.92 -12.53
C ALA A 373 16.90 -3.95 -13.65
N PHE A 374 17.28 -3.51 -14.85
CA PHE A 374 17.54 -4.41 -15.97
C PHE A 374 18.72 -5.34 -15.71
N GLU A 375 19.85 -4.81 -15.24
CA GLU A 375 21.03 -5.61 -14.89
C GLU A 375 20.71 -6.65 -13.80
N LYS A 376 19.95 -6.23 -12.77
CA LYS A 376 19.47 -7.14 -11.72
C LYS A 376 18.57 -8.23 -12.27
N SER A 377 17.64 -7.89 -13.14
CA SER A 377 16.74 -8.85 -13.78
C SER A 377 17.52 -9.82 -14.67
N GLU A 378 18.48 -9.36 -15.46
CA GLU A 378 19.35 -10.24 -16.25
C GLU A 378 20.16 -11.20 -15.37
N SER A 379 20.60 -10.77 -14.20
CA SER A 379 21.35 -11.62 -13.25
C SER A 379 20.51 -12.78 -12.70
N MET A 380 19.19 -12.71 -12.82
CA MET A 380 18.28 -13.78 -12.42
C MET A 380 18.14 -14.89 -13.45
N VAL A 381 18.56 -14.68 -14.69
CA VAL A 381 18.47 -15.70 -15.76
C VAL A 381 19.22 -16.97 -15.37
N GLY A 382 18.56 -18.11 -15.52
CA GLY A 382 19.05 -19.43 -15.12
C GLY A 382 18.70 -19.83 -13.68
N ARG A 383 18.25 -18.92 -12.85
CA ARG A 383 17.77 -19.25 -11.49
C ARG A 383 16.39 -19.90 -11.53
N VAL A 384 16.11 -20.71 -10.53
CA VAL A 384 14.80 -21.31 -10.28
C VAL A 384 14.18 -20.62 -9.09
N LEU A 385 12.99 -20.07 -9.29
CA LEU A 385 12.26 -19.29 -8.28
C LEU A 385 10.87 -19.89 -8.04
N ASP A 386 10.40 -19.75 -6.82
CA ASP A 386 8.98 -19.95 -6.52
C ASP A 386 8.19 -18.74 -7.02
N VAL A 387 7.14 -19.01 -7.77
CA VAL A 387 6.28 -17.99 -8.40
C VAL A 387 4.84 -18.22 -7.99
N MET A 388 4.19 -17.19 -7.52
CA MET A 388 2.75 -17.20 -7.31
C MET A 388 2.06 -16.72 -8.59
N ILE A 389 1.18 -17.55 -9.14
CA ILE A 389 0.41 -17.21 -10.34
C ILE A 389 -0.65 -16.15 -9.98
N GLU A 390 -0.66 -15.07 -10.74
CA GLU A 390 -1.65 -13.98 -10.62
C GLU A 390 -2.85 -14.21 -11.56
N GLY A 391 -2.57 -14.66 -12.78
CA GLY A 391 -3.59 -14.90 -13.77
C GLY A 391 -3.03 -15.38 -15.11
N LYS A 392 -3.93 -15.76 -16.00
CA LYS A 392 -3.59 -16.19 -17.36
C LYS A 392 -3.51 -14.98 -18.30
N VAL A 393 -2.51 -14.98 -19.17
CA VAL A 393 -2.45 -14.01 -20.28
C VAL A 393 -3.51 -14.40 -21.30
N ALA A 394 -4.31 -13.41 -21.74
CA ALA A 394 -5.37 -13.67 -22.70
C ALA A 394 -4.83 -14.20 -24.04
N ASP A 395 -5.45 -15.26 -24.55
CA ASP A 395 -5.14 -15.89 -25.84
C ASP A 395 -3.71 -16.46 -25.99
N GLU A 396 -2.98 -16.61 -24.87
CA GLU A 396 -1.63 -17.17 -24.87
C GLU A 396 -1.49 -18.39 -23.94
N ALA A 397 -0.48 -19.22 -24.20
CA ALA A 397 -0.05 -20.29 -23.31
C ALA A 397 0.95 -19.72 -22.28
N ALA A 398 0.54 -18.69 -21.55
CA ALA A 398 1.37 -17.98 -20.61
C ALA A 398 0.55 -17.44 -19.43
N TYR A 399 1.23 -17.23 -18.32
CA TYR A 399 0.69 -16.71 -17.09
C TYR A 399 1.50 -15.50 -16.59
N VAL A 400 0.84 -14.60 -15.91
CA VAL A 400 1.48 -13.54 -15.11
C VAL A 400 1.63 -14.06 -13.70
N GLY A 401 2.80 -13.91 -13.12
CA GLY A 401 3.08 -14.26 -11.74
C GLY A 401 3.98 -13.25 -11.04
N ARG A 402 4.22 -13.45 -9.76
CA ARG A 402 5.17 -12.69 -8.97
C ARG A 402 6.12 -13.60 -8.22
N THR A 403 7.34 -13.14 -8.05
CA THR A 403 8.33 -13.73 -7.17
C THR A 403 8.31 -13.08 -5.79
N TYR A 404 9.12 -13.58 -4.86
CA TYR A 404 9.29 -12.94 -3.54
C TYR A 404 9.80 -11.48 -3.63
N MET A 405 10.43 -11.11 -4.75
CA MET A 405 11.01 -9.78 -4.96
C MET A 405 9.98 -8.70 -5.33
N ASP A 406 8.73 -9.09 -5.56
CA ASP A 406 7.74 -8.20 -6.17
C ASP A 406 6.45 -8.14 -5.36
N ALA A 407 6.14 -6.96 -4.83
CA ALA A 407 4.84 -6.66 -4.24
C ALA A 407 3.79 -6.41 -5.35
N PRO A 408 2.53 -6.78 -5.15
CA PRO A 408 1.49 -6.60 -6.17
C PRO A 408 1.24 -5.12 -6.47
N ASN A 409 1.02 -4.81 -7.74
CA ASN A 409 0.63 -3.50 -8.27
C ASN A 409 1.69 -2.39 -8.17
N VAL A 410 2.86 -2.64 -7.60
CA VAL A 410 3.93 -1.63 -7.43
C VAL A 410 5.28 -2.05 -7.97
N ASP A 411 5.55 -3.35 -8.06
CA ASP A 411 6.82 -3.90 -8.53
C ASP A 411 6.63 -4.65 -9.86
N GLY A 412 7.60 -5.47 -10.26
CA GLY A 412 7.59 -6.21 -11.51
C GLY A 412 6.78 -7.52 -11.47
N TYR A 413 6.75 -8.19 -12.60
CA TYR A 413 6.11 -9.47 -12.81
C TYR A 413 7.08 -10.51 -13.39
N ILE A 414 6.67 -11.77 -13.39
CA ILE A 414 7.28 -12.81 -14.19
C ILE A 414 6.23 -13.39 -15.12
N PHE A 415 6.56 -13.47 -16.43
CA PHE A 415 5.73 -14.13 -17.43
C PHE A 415 6.16 -15.59 -17.54
N VAL A 416 5.26 -16.51 -17.23
CA VAL A 416 5.51 -17.94 -17.17
C VAL A 416 4.91 -18.63 -18.39
N ASN A 417 5.74 -19.14 -19.27
CA ASN A 417 5.31 -19.93 -20.41
C ASN A 417 4.98 -21.36 -19.95
N SER A 418 3.73 -21.78 -20.15
CA SER A 418 3.29 -23.14 -19.81
C SER A 418 2.00 -23.49 -20.54
N GLY A 419 1.92 -24.76 -20.96
CA GLY A 419 0.69 -25.37 -21.48
C GLY A 419 -0.18 -25.99 -20.37
N GLU A 420 0.28 -26.01 -19.13
CA GLU A 420 -0.49 -26.52 -17.98
C GLU A 420 -1.53 -25.51 -17.52
N LEU A 421 -2.51 -25.99 -16.75
CA LEU A 421 -3.55 -25.14 -16.19
C LEU A 421 -3.23 -24.79 -14.75
N PHE A 422 -3.11 -23.49 -14.49
CA PHE A 422 -2.92 -22.93 -13.15
C PHE A 422 -4.07 -21.98 -12.80
N MET A 423 -4.32 -21.87 -11.49
CA MET A 423 -5.23 -20.91 -10.91
C MET A 423 -4.46 -19.78 -10.23
N SER A 424 -5.09 -18.60 -10.09
CA SER A 424 -4.55 -17.51 -9.27
C SER A 424 -4.30 -18.00 -7.83
N GLY A 425 -3.10 -17.75 -7.32
CA GLY A 425 -2.66 -18.22 -6.01
C GLY A 425 -1.91 -19.56 -6.02
N ASP A 426 -1.84 -20.27 -7.15
CA ASP A 426 -0.98 -21.44 -7.27
C ASP A 426 0.49 -21.06 -7.22
N PHE A 427 1.30 -21.87 -6.54
CA PHE A 427 2.74 -21.71 -6.50
C PHE A 427 3.41 -22.73 -7.43
N VAL A 428 4.25 -22.23 -8.32
CA VAL A 428 5.01 -23.04 -9.27
C VAL A 428 6.47 -22.67 -9.23
N ARG A 429 7.34 -23.67 -9.40
CA ARG A 429 8.76 -23.42 -9.59
C ARG A 429 9.02 -23.08 -11.04
N VAL A 430 9.71 -21.98 -11.26
CA VAL A 430 9.96 -21.41 -12.59
C VAL A 430 11.44 -21.18 -12.76
N LYS A 431 11.99 -21.67 -13.88
CA LYS A 431 13.33 -21.32 -14.33
C LYS A 431 13.25 -20.03 -15.13
N VAL A 432 13.99 -19.03 -14.70
CA VAL A 432 14.09 -17.76 -15.42
C VAL A 432 14.89 -17.95 -16.70
N THR A 433 14.30 -17.62 -17.84
CA THR A 433 14.89 -17.79 -19.17
C THR A 433 15.23 -16.47 -19.85
N GLY A 434 14.67 -15.36 -19.37
CA GLY A 434 14.93 -14.03 -19.92
C GLY A 434 14.51 -12.94 -18.94
N ALA A 435 14.86 -11.72 -19.30
CA ALA A 435 14.52 -10.51 -18.58
C ALA A 435 14.09 -9.43 -19.56
N SER A 436 13.18 -8.59 -19.12
CA SER A 436 12.82 -7.30 -19.68
C SER A 436 13.06 -6.26 -18.60
N GLU A 437 12.98 -4.98 -18.86
CA GLU A 437 13.34 -3.90 -17.93
C GLU A 437 13.13 -4.22 -16.44
N TYR A 438 11.87 -4.36 -16.01
CA TYR A 438 11.51 -4.70 -14.63
C TYR A 438 10.96 -6.11 -14.45
N ASP A 439 10.67 -6.80 -15.56
CA ASP A 439 9.98 -8.08 -15.58
C ASP A 439 10.92 -9.22 -15.94
N LEU A 440 10.54 -10.42 -15.51
CA LEU A 440 11.21 -11.67 -15.84
C LEU A 440 10.37 -12.49 -16.80
N ILE A 441 11.02 -13.39 -17.53
CA ILE A 441 10.39 -14.39 -18.38
C ILE A 441 10.92 -15.75 -17.93
N GLY A 442 10.05 -16.74 -17.83
CA GLY A 442 10.44 -18.06 -17.41
C GLY A 442 9.51 -19.16 -17.91
N GLU A 443 9.90 -20.36 -17.60
CA GLU A 443 9.16 -21.59 -17.90
C GLU A 443 9.08 -22.47 -16.66
N VAL A 444 8.02 -23.28 -16.55
CA VAL A 444 7.84 -24.20 -15.42
C VAL A 444 9.02 -25.15 -15.36
N TYR A 445 9.63 -25.23 -14.18
CA TYR A 445 10.75 -26.12 -13.89
C TYR A 445 10.25 -27.40 -13.25
N ASP A 446 10.26 -28.48 -14.01
CA ASP A 446 9.79 -29.78 -13.58
C ASP A 446 10.96 -30.57 -12.93
N GLU A 447 10.98 -30.62 -11.57
CA GLU A 447 11.93 -31.46 -10.84
C GLU A 447 11.56 -32.95 -10.85
N PHE A 448 10.41 -33.34 -11.37
CA PHE A 448 9.88 -34.70 -11.28
C PHE A 448 10.23 -35.59 -12.48
N THR A 449 11.05 -35.13 -13.42
CA THR A 449 11.63 -35.97 -14.42
C THR A 449 13.00 -36.50 -13.94
N LYS A 450 13.00 -37.37 -12.95
CA LYS A 450 14.07 -38.32 -12.68
C LYS A 450 13.50 -39.71 -12.66
#